data_ba438f242c374998849991ea94466ef6
#
_entry.id   ba438f242c374998849991ea94466ef6
#
_cell.length_a   1.000
_cell.length_b   1.000
_cell.length_c   1.000
_cell.angle_alpha   90.00
_cell.angle_beta   90.00
_cell.angle_gamma   90.00
#
_symmetry.space_group_name_H-M   'P 1'
#
loop_
_entity.id
_entity.type
_entity.pdbx_description
1 polymer ?
#
loop_
_entity_poly.entity_id
_entity_poly.type
_entity_poly.pdbx_seq_one_letter_code
_entity_poly.pdbx_strand_id
1 'polypeptide(L)'
;PVCYEWPALLDFFHENNLPMHRMVHATHDLHIYQPLSLGQSYFTTAEVISLGQRKPGVYLTWKLKTVDADGTLVSETWQGNLFLGAEAEDCSAFPQIAPSTPKFPSPLLGTQVAALEISGGFAHTYTECARIWNPIHTEKSAAHLGNMAEPLLHGTATLALAVSEIVKSTLNSDPEKIRRIGCRFSKPVIAPTDLRIEMLETEEKVIMFQVLSQKGDVVLRDGFVEHK
;
A
#
# COMPACT_ATOMS: atom_id res chain seq x y z
N PRO A 1 -5.29 3.59 -8.60
CA PRO A 1 -6.30 2.54 -8.28
C PRO A 1 -6.94 2.69 -6.91
N VAL A 2 -6.18 3.04 -5.86
CA VAL A 2 -6.61 3.11 -4.45
C VAL A 2 -7.99 3.76 -4.22
N CYS A 3 -8.31 4.86 -4.93
CA CYS A 3 -9.61 5.54 -4.80
C CYS A 3 -10.80 4.71 -5.33
N TYR A 4 -10.56 3.68 -6.12
CA TYR A 4 -11.57 2.71 -6.57
C TYR A 4 -11.59 1.46 -5.70
N GLU A 5 -10.44 1.09 -5.14
CA GLU A 5 -10.26 -0.12 -4.34
C GLU A 5 -10.83 0.02 -2.93
N TRP A 6 -10.62 1.19 -2.30
CA TRP A 6 -11.07 1.43 -0.93
C TRP A 6 -12.58 1.30 -0.72
N PRO A 7 -13.47 1.85 -1.58
CA PRO A 7 -14.91 1.64 -1.45
C PRO A 7 -15.31 0.16 -1.50
N ALA A 8 -14.72 -0.63 -2.42
CA ALA A 8 -15.02 -2.05 -2.52
C ALA A 8 -14.63 -2.84 -1.24
N LEU A 9 -13.55 -2.43 -0.57
CA LEU A 9 -13.16 -3.00 0.72
C LEU A 9 -14.09 -2.55 1.86
N LEU A 10 -14.51 -1.29 1.87
CA LEU A 10 -15.42 -0.75 2.89
C LEU A 10 -16.76 -1.48 2.90
N ASP A 11 -17.35 -1.72 1.75
CA ASP A 11 -18.62 -2.43 1.62
C ASP A 11 -18.50 -3.83 2.24
N PHE A 12 -17.42 -4.55 1.92
CA PHE A 12 -17.16 -5.86 2.50
C PHE A 12 -16.95 -5.82 4.02
N PHE A 13 -16.24 -4.84 4.54
CA PHE A 13 -16.02 -4.69 5.99
C PHE A 13 -17.32 -4.45 6.73
N HIS A 14 -18.21 -3.61 6.19
CA HIS A 14 -19.51 -3.31 6.78
C HIS A 14 -20.43 -4.53 6.75
N GLU A 15 -20.51 -5.23 5.61
CA GLU A 15 -21.35 -6.41 5.44
C GLU A 15 -20.95 -7.56 6.37
N ASN A 16 -19.66 -7.68 6.69
CA ASN A 16 -19.11 -8.77 7.50
C ASN A 16 -18.72 -8.36 8.93
N ASN A 17 -19.05 -7.13 9.36
CA ASN A 17 -18.71 -6.60 10.70
C ASN A 17 -17.25 -6.77 11.10
N LEU A 18 -16.32 -6.59 10.16
CA LEU A 18 -14.89 -6.74 10.43
C LEU A 18 -14.35 -5.57 11.25
N PRO A 19 -13.44 -5.81 12.21
CA PRO A 19 -12.94 -4.78 13.12
C PRO A 19 -11.90 -3.86 12.45
N MET A 20 -12.34 -2.90 11.65
CA MET A 20 -11.49 -1.96 10.90
C MET A 20 -10.45 -1.24 11.77
N HIS A 21 -10.80 -0.91 13.03
CA HIS A 21 -9.89 -0.25 13.97
C HIS A 21 -8.68 -1.09 14.37
N ARG A 22 -8.71 -2.40 14.11
CA ARG A 22 -7.59 -3.33 14.34
C ARG A 22 -6.81 -3.66 13.07
N MET A 23 -7.27 -3.16 11.92
CA MET A 23 -6.68 -3.49 10.64
C MET A 23 -5.51 -2.56 10.33
N VAL A 24 -4.37 -3.15 9.94
CA VAL A 24 -3.25 -2.44 9.35
C VAL A 24 -2.95 -2.98 7.96
N HIS A 25 -2.69 -2.09 7.01
CA HIS A 25 -2.24 -2.44 5.67
C HIS A 25 -0.79 -2.92 5.76
N ALA A 26 -0.53 -4.17 5.43
CA ALA A 26 0.78 -4.80 5.62
C ALA A 26 1.57 -4.95 4.32
N THR A 27 0.91 -5.33 3.22
CA THR A 27 1.56 -5.47 1.90
C THR A 27 0.66 -4.94 0.80
N HIS A 28 1.29 -4.43 -0.25
CA HIS A 28 0.62 -3.94 -1.45
C HIS A 28 1.39 -4.41 -2.67
N ASP A 29 0.69 -4.95 -3.68
CA ASP A 29 1.26 -5.43 -4.92
C ASP A 29 0.26 -5.14 -6.05
N LEU A 30 0.52 -4.09 -6.81
CA LEU A 30 -0.34 -3.55 -7.86
C LEU A 30 0.24 -3.88 -9.23
N HIS A 31 -0.50 -4.61 -10.05
CA HIS A 31 -0.22 -4.84 -11.45
C HIS A 31 -1.02 -3.88 -12.33
N ILE A 32 -0.37 -3.18 -13.25
CA ILE A 32 -0.96 -2.17 -14.13
C ILE A 32 -0.90 -2.68 -15.57
N TYR A 33 -2.06 -2.94 -16.14
CA TYR A 33 -2.21 -3.41 -17.52
C TYR A 33 -2.50 -2.26 -18.48
N GLN A 34 -3.28 -1.27 -18.02
CA GLN A 34 -3.62 -0.07 -18.77
C GLN A 34 -3.57 1.17 -17.86
N PRO A 35 -3.24 2.35 -18.40
CA PRO A 35 -3.32 3.60 -17.65
C PRO A 35 -4.78 3.96 -17.35
N LEU A 36 -5.03 4.53 -16.16
CA LEU A 36 -6.30 5.12 -15.83
C LEU A 36 -6.46 6.47 -16.56
N SER A 37 -7.59 6.69 -17.19
CA SER A 37 -7.93 7.92 -17.92
C SER A 37 -9.00 8.72 -17.19
N LEU A 38 -8.86 10.04 -17.19
CA LEU A 38 -9.86 10.94 -16.61
C LEU A 38 -11.18 10.88 -17.39
N GLY A 39 -12.29 10.96 -16.65
CA GLY A 39 -13.64 10.94 -17.26
C GLY A 39 -14.14 9.56 -17.66
N GLN A 40 -13.38 8.52 -17.41
CA GLN A 40 -13.80 7.12 -17.65
C GLN A 40 -14.41 6.51 -16.39
N SER A 41 -15.31 5.55 -16.58
CA SER A 41 -15.89 4.75 -15.50
C SER A 41 -15.09 3.46 -15.34
N TYR A 42 -14.83 3.10 -14.07
CA TYR A 42 -14.13 1.87 -13.71
C TYR A 42 -14.93 1.12 -12.64
N PHE A 43 -14.87 -0.20 -12.69
CA PHE A 43 -15.53 -1.09 -11.75
C PHE A 43 -14.49 -1.95 -11.05
N THR A 44 -14.51 -1.93 -9.71
CA THR A 44 -13.58 -2.71 -8.88
C THR A 44 -14.35 -3.75 -8.09
N THR A 45 -13.87 -4.99 -8.13
CA THR A 45 -14.34 -6.10 -7.30
C THR A 45 -13.25 -6.51 -6.33
N ALA A 46 -13.62 -6.93 -5.13
CA ALA A 46 -12.72 -7.44 -4.10
C ALA A 46 -13.05 -8.91 -3.78
N GLU A 47 -12.03 -9.73 -3.66
CA GLU A 47 -12.12 -11.15 -3.29
C GLU A 47 -11.09 -11.46 -2.21
N VAL A 48 -11.49 -12.21 -1.16
CA VAL A 48 -10.54 -12.76 -0.20
C VAL A 48 -9.91 -14.01 -0.81
N ILE A 49 -8.60 -14.00 -0.97
CA ILE A 49 -7.88 -15.11 -1.60
C ILE A 49 -7.01 -15.91 -0.63
N SER A 50 -6.67 -15.34 0.52
CA SER A 50 -5.85 -16.02 1.53
C SER A 50 -6.18 -15.50 2.92
N LEU A 51 -6.22 -16.43 3.87
CA LEU A 51 -6.38 -16.16 5.28
C LEU A 51 -5.35 -16.99 6.05
N GLY A 52 -4.69 -16.39 7.02
CA GLY A 52 -3.70 -17.11 7.81
C GLY A 52 -3.48 -16.52 9.19
N GLN A 53 -3.38 -17.37 10.21
CA GLN A 53 -3.00 -16.96 11.55
C GLN A 53 -1.52 -16.58 11.57
N ARG A 54 -1.21 -15.42 12.16
CA ARG A 54 0.13 -14.92 12.43
C ARG A 54 0.26 -14.59 13.92
N LYS A 55 1.48 -14.47 14.42
CA LYS A 55 1.73 -14.13 15.83
C LYS A 55 0.99 -12.86 16.29
N PRO A 56 0.95 -11.75 15.52
CA PRO A 56 0.25 -10.54 15.97
C PRO A 56 -1.26 -10.53 15.66
N GLY A 57 -1.81 -11.54 14.93
CA GLY A 57 -3.22 -11.59 14.55
C GLY A 57 -3.48 -12.34 13.25
N VAL A 58 -4.62 -12.09 12.63
CA VAL A 58 -5.02 -12.72 11.38
C VAL A 58 -4.53 -11.90 10.20
N TYR A 59 -3.82 -12.56 9.29
CA TYR A 59 -3.38 -11.97 8.03
C TYR A 59 -4.31 -12.40 6.90
N LEU A 60 -4.90 -11.43 6.23
CA LEU A 60 -5.86 -11.64 5.15
C LEU A 60 -5.33 -10.97 3.89
N THR A 61 -5.37 -11.69 2.75
CA THR A 61 -5.01 -11.14 1.45
C THR A 61 -6.24 -11.01 0.57
N TRP A 62 -6.42 -9.81 0.06
CA TRP A 62 -7.40 -9.46 -0.95
C TRP A 62 -6.78 -9.53 -2.34
N LYS A 63 -7.60 -9.94 -3.31
CA LYS A 63 -7.38 -9.65 -4.71
C LYS A 63 -8.44 -8.66 -5.17
N LEU A 64 -8.01 -7.47 -5.58
CA LEU A 64 -8.87 -6.46 -6.16
C LEU A 64 -8.64 -6.44 -7.66
N LYS A 65 -9.72 -6.43 -8.42
CA LYS A 65 -9.68 -6.41 -9.88
C LYS A 65 -10.46 -5.20 -10.38
N THR A 66 -9.79 -4.33 -11.14
CA THR A 66 -10.41 -3.15 -11.75
C THR A 66 -10.51 -3.34 -13.27
N VAL A 67 -11.70 -3.14 -13.80
CA VAL A 67 -11.99 -3.16 -15.24
C VAL A 67 -12.59 -1.81 -15.67
N ASP A 68 -12.46 -1.48 -16.96
CA ASP A 68 -13.15 -0.35 -17.57
C ASP A 68 -14.62 -0.66 -17.89
N ALA A 69 -15.33 0.29 -18.54
CA ALA A 69 -16.73 0.15 -18.89
C ALA A 69 -17.01 -0.99 -19.89
N ASP A 70 -16.02 -1.37 -20.68
CA ASP A 70 -16.11 -2.46 -21.67
C ASP A 70 -15.69 -3.82 -21.06
N GLY A 71 -15.36 -3.84 -19.77
CA GLY A 71 -14.91 -5.05 -19.06
C GLY A 71 -13.44 -5.39 -19.27
N THR A 72 -12.66 -4.49 -19.89
CA THR A 72 -11.23 -4.72 -20.13
C THR A 72 -10.45 -4.54 -18.82
N LEU A 73 -9.51 -5.46 -18.57
CA LEU A 73 -8.70 -5.43 -17.35
C LEU A 73 -7.75 -4.23 -17.33
N VAL A 74 -7.85 -3.43 -16.29
CA VAL A 74 -7.03 -2.22 -16.08
C VAL A 74 -5.94 -2.47 -15.05
N SER A 75 -6.31 -3.00 -13.88
CA SER A 75 -5.35 -3.33 -12.83
C SER A 75 -5.81 -4.49 -11.97
N GLU A 76 -4.84 -5.15 -11.33
CA GLU A 76 -5.07 -6.10 -10.24
C GLU A 76 -4.19 -5.73 -9.07
N THR A 77 -4.74 -5.77 -7.86
CA THR A 77 -4.01 -5.48 -6.63
C THR A 77 -4.13 -6.64 -5.66
N TRP A 78 -3.00 -7.12 -5.16
CA TRP A 78 -2.95 -8.02 -4.02
C TRP A 78 -2.61 -7.21 -2.77
N GLN A 79 -3.59 -7.05 -1.90
CA GLN A 79 -3.45 -6.27 -0.68
C GLN A 79 -3.49 -7.20 0.53
N GLY A 80 -2.42 -7.19 1.33
CA GLY A 80 -2.37 -7.92 2.59
C GLY A 80 -2.71 -7.01 3.76
N ASN A 81 -3.67 -7.42 4.56
CA ASN A 81 -4.08 -6.74 5.78
C ASN A 81 -3.87 -7.63 7.00
N LEU A 82 -3.40 -7.03 8.09
CA LEU A 82 -3.24 -7.71 9.38
C LEU A 82 -4.25 -7.15 10.37
N PHE A 83 -5.11 -8.02 10.89
CA PHE A 83 -6.07 -7.70 11.95
C PHE A 83 -5.45 -8.04 13.31
N LEU A 84 -4.95 -7.01 14.00
CA LEU A 84 -4.19 -7.15 15.23
C LEU A 84 -5.06 -7.75 16.35
N GLY A 85 -4.52 -8.76 17.02
CA GLY A 85 -5.21 -9.47 18.12
C GLY A 85 -6.45 -10.26 17.71
N ALA A 86 -6.68 -10.44 16.40
CA ALA A 86 -7.73 -11.32 15.90
C ALA A 86 -7.26 -12.77 15.87
N GLU A 87 -8.21 -13.70 16.00
CA GLU A 87 -8.01 -15.14 15.87
C GLU A 87 -8.95 -15.68 14.78
N ALA A 88 -8.47 -16.64 14.00
CA ALA A 88 -9.24 -17.31 12.97
C ALA A 88 -9.39 -18.80 13.34
N GLU A 89 -10.62 -19.31 13.32
CA GLU A 89 -10.94 -20.71 13.64
C GLU A 89 -10.45 -21.67 12.54
N ASP A 90 -10.56 -21.26 11.26
CA ASP A 90 -10.11 -22.05 10.11
C ASP A 90 -9.49 -21.14 9.04
N CYS A 91 -8.28 -21.50 8.62
CA CYS A 91 -7.54 -20.82 7.57
C CYS A 91 -7.42 -21.66 6.27
N SER A 92 -8.04 -22.84 6.20
CA SER A 92 -7.86 -23.80 5.11
C SER A 92 -8.66 -23.48 3.84
N ALA A 93 -9.67 -22.62 3.94
CA ALA A 93 -10.63 -22.36 2.87
C ALA A 93 -10.09 -21.52 1.70
N PHE A 94 -8.90 -20.93 1.82
CA PHE A 94 -8.38 -19.94 0.85
C PHE A 94 -6.98 -20.33 0.34
N PRO A 95 -6.89 -21.23 -0.66
CA PRO A 95 -5.61 -21.75 -1.14
C PRO A 95 -4.91 -20.89 -2.18
N GLN A 96 -5.45 -19.73 -2.57
CA GLN A 96 -4.84 -18.92 -3.62
C GLN A 96 -3.56 -18.24 -3.14
N ILE A 97 -2.57 -18.20 -4.01
CA ILE A 97 -1.23 -17.65 -3.72
C ILE A 97 -1.12 -16.26 -4.34
N ALA A 98 -0.67 -15.28 -3.57
CA ALA A 98 -0.27 -13.98 -4.10
C ALA A 98 0.95 -14.13 -5.03
N PRO A 99 1.15 -13.19 -5.99
CA PRO A 99 2.31 -13.20 -6.86
C PRO A 99 3.62 -13.22 -6.07
N SER A 100 4.65 -13.87 -6.63
CA SER A 100 5.99 -13.82 -6.06
C SER A 100 6.56 -12.40 -6.18
N THR A 101 7.25 -11.94 -5.14
CA THR A 101 7.97 -10.66 -5.16
C THR A 101 9.40 -10.86 -5.66
N PRO A 102 10.07 -9.82 -6.20
CA PRO A 102 11.49 -9.85 -6.51
C PRO A 102 12.34 -10.24 -5.30
N LYS A 103 13.52 -10.82 -5.53
CA LYS A 103 14.49 -11.11 -4.46
C LYS A 103 15.27 -9.83 -4.15
N PHE A 104 15.26 -9.42 -2.90
CA PHE A 104 15.99 -8.24 -2.45
C PHE A 104 17.44 -8.58 -2.09
N PRO A 105 18.39 -7.64 -2.33
CA PRO A 105 19.79 -7.84 -1.98
C PRO A 105 19.97 -7.95 -0.46
N SER A 106 21.06 -8.60 -0.06
CA SER A 106 21.47 -8.69 1.35
C SER A 106 23.00 -8.53 1.44
N PRO A 107 23.51 -7.51 2.15
CA PRO A 107 22.79 -6.48 2.90
C PRO A 107 22.06 -5.47 2.03
N LEU A 108 21.04 -4.81 2.61
CA LEU A 108 20.31 -3.71 1.96
C LEU A 108 21.15 -2.42 2.04
N LEU A 109 21.91 -2.13 1.00
CA LEU A 109 22.66 -0.87 0.86
C LEU A 109 21.91 0.02 -0.12
N GLY A 110 21.45 1.18 0.38
CA GLY A 110 20.67 2.11 -0.43
C GLY A 110 21.38 3.43 -0.68
N THR A 111 21.13 4.01 -1.86
CA THR A 111 21.53 5.38 -2.18
C THR A 111 20.31 6.29 -2.05
N GLN A 112 20.42 7.36 -1.28
CA GLN A 112 19.33 8.32 -1.14
C GLN A 112 19.06 8.99 -2.48
N VAL A 113 17.79 8.92 -2.93
CA VAL A 113 17.31 9.58 -4.16
C VAL A 113 16.43 10.79 -3.86
N ALA A 114 15.79 10.84 -2.69
CA ALA A 114 14.99 11.97 -2.25
C ALA A 114 14.89 12.08 -0.72
N ALA A 115 14.65 13.30 -0.25
CA ALA A 115 14.19 13.60 1.10
C ALA A 115 12.91 14.45 1.00
N LEU A 116 11.88 14.11 1.73
CA LEU A 116 10.56 14.75 1.68
C LEU A 116 10.12 15.17 3.07
N GLU A 117 9.76 16.43 3.22
CA GLU A 117 9.12 16.95 4.42
C GLU A 117 7.61 16.66 4.36
N ILE A 118 7.09 15.98 5.35
CA ILE A 118 5.67 15.65 5.49
C ILE A 118 5.05 16.55 6.56
N SER A 119 4.20 17.46 6.12
CA SER A 119 3.50 18.39 7.03
C SER A 119 2.46 17.68 7.90
N GLY A 120 2.12 18.26 9.05
CA GLY A 120 1.09 17.71 9.96
C GLY A 120 -0.30 17.58 9.33
N GLY A 121 -0.62 18.40 8.31
CA GLY A 121 -1.90 18.34 7.58
C GLY A 121 -1.93 17.39 6.39
N PHE A 122 -0.81 16.78 6.03
CA PHE A 122 -0.70 16.00 4.79
C PHE A 122 -1.64 14.80 4.77
N ALA A 123 -1.85 14.12 5.91
CA ALA A 123 -2.76 12.97 5.99
C ALA A 123 -4.21 13.36 5.69
N HIS A 124 -4.67 14.54 6.13
CA HIS A 124 -6.01 15.06 5.80
C HIS A 124 -6.15 15.34 4.30
N THR A 125 -5.15 16.01 3.71
CA THR A 125 -5.13 16.28 2.26
C THR A 125 -5.17 14.98 1.46
N TYR A 126 -4.35 13.99 1.87
CA TYR A 126 -4.33 12.70 1.17
C TYR A 126 -5.64 11.93 1.33
N THR A 127 -6.27 11.96 2.52
CA THR A 127 -7.61 11.37 2.76
C THR A 127 -8.62 11.84 1.72
N GLU A 128 -8.70 13.16 1.51
CA GLU A 128 -9.65 13.75 0.56
C GLU A 128 -9.29 13.44 -0.91
N CYS A 129 -8.02 13.56 -1.28
CA CYS A 129 -7.56 13.31 -2.65
C CYS A 129 -7.68 11.84 -3.05
N ALA A 130 -7.34 10.92 -2.16
CA ALA A 130 -7.38 9.48 -2.39
C ALA A 130 -8.73 8.84 -2.04
N ARG A 131 -9.65 9.59 -1.42
CA ARG A 131 -10.96 9.11 -0.94
C ARG A 131 -10.86 7.93 0.04
N ILE A 132 -9.83 7.94 0.87
CA ILE A 132 -9.60 6.92 1.89
C ILE A 132 -10.01 7.51 3.26
N TRP A 133 -11.31 7.53 3.54
CA TRP A 133 -11.88 8.08 4.78
C TRP A 133 -11.83 7.06 5.92
N ASN A 134 -10.61 6.70 6.32
CA ASN A 134 -10.42 5.92 7.54
C ASN A 134 -9.96 6.86 8.66
N PRO A 135 -10.74 7.05 9.74
CA PRO A 135 -10.47 8.05 10.77
C PRO A 135 -9.16 7.84 11.53
N ILE A 136 -8.52 6.70 11.45
CA ILE A 136 -7.18 6.46 12.01
C ILE A 136 -6.12 7.42 11.46
N HIS A 137 -6.37 8.02 10.31
CA HIS A 137 -5.47 8.94 9.63
C HIS A 137 -5.73 10.42 9.94
N THR A 138 -6.92 10.73 10.50
CA THR A 138 -7.37 12.12 10.71
C THR A 138 -7.80 12.41 12.14
N GLU A 139 -8.24 11.37 12.89
CA GLU A 139 -8.84 11.52 14.20
C GLU A 139 -7.98 10.88 15.30
N LYS A 140 -7.56 11.68 16.27
CA LYS A 140 -6.74 11.20 17.39
C LYS A 140 -7.47 10.14 18.22
N SER A 141 -8.78 10.30 18.43
CA SER A 141 -9.61 9.31 19.14
C SER A 141 -9.62 7.94 18.44
N ALA A 142 -9.72 7.92 17.13
CA ALA A 142 -9.66 6.69 16.34
C ALA A 142 -8.27 6.06 16.36
N ALA A 143 -7.21 6.86 16.28
CA ALA A 143 -5.83 6.38 16.41
C ALA A 143 -5.60 5.72 17.79
N HIS A 144 -6.09 6.31 18.86
CA HIS A 144 -6.00 5.74 20.22
C HIS A 144 -6.77 4.40 20.35
N LEU A 145 -7.94 4.25 19.71
CA LEU A 145 -8.65 2.97 19.67
C LEU A 145 -7.82 1.88 18.96
N GLY A 146 -6.98 2.26 18.00
CA GLY A 146 -6.03 1.39 17.32
C GLY A 146 -4.70 1.21 18.05
N ASN A 147 -4.58 1.64 19.31
CA ASN A 147 -3.34 1.67 20.12
C ASN A 147 -2.20 2.49 19.48
N MET A 148 -2.54 3.53 18.72
CA MET A 148 -1.58 4.49 18.16
C MET A 148 -1.63 5.79 18.94
N ALA A 149 -0.47 6.42 19.18
CA ALA A 149 -0.41 7.66 19.95
C ALA A 149 -0.99 8.87 19.21
N GLU A 150 -0.85 8.89 17.88
CA GLU A 150 -1.28 9.99 17.01
C GLU A 150 -1.82 9.42 15.70
N PRO A 151 -2.59 10.20 14.92
CA PRO A 151 -3.02 9.83 13.57
C PRO A 151 -1.84 9.46 12.66
N LEU A 152 -2.03 8.44 11.85
CA LEU A 152 -0.99 7.88 10.99
C LEU A 152 -1.08 8.46 9.59
N LEU A 153 0.07 8.68 8.94
CA LEU A 153 0.08 8.84 7.50
C LEU A 153 -0.33 7.51 6.84
N HIS A 154 -1.13 7.59 5.79
CA HIS A 154 -1.50 6.41 5.00
C HIS A 154 -0.27 5.70 4.45
N GLY A 155 -0.23 4.38 4.56
CA GLY A 155 0.83 3.59 3.93
C GLY A 155 0.90 3.83 2.43
N THR A 156 -0.27 3.90 1.78
CA THR A 156 -0.38 4.20 0.35
C THR A 156 0.11 5.60 -0.03
N ALA A 157 0.01 6.59 0.87
CA ALA A 157 0.63 7.91 0.67
C ALA A 157 2.16 7.80 0.67
N THR A 158 2.73 7.08 1.64
CA THR A 158 4.18 6.83 1.69
C THR A 158 4.67 6.12 0.43
N LEU A 159 3.92 5.10 -0.05
CA LEU A 159 4.23 4.39 -1.29
C LEU A 159 4.14 5.31 -2.51
N ALA A 160 3.06 6.10 -2.64
CA ALA A 160 2.87 7.00 -3.76
C ALA A 160 3.96 8.06 -3.87
N LEU A 161 4.35 8.66 -2.73
CA LEU A 161 5.46 9.60 -2.66
C LEU A 161 6.78 8.95 -3.10
N ALA A 162 7.09 7.75 -2.58
CA ALA A 162 8.31 7.04 -2.95
C ALA A 162 8.35 6.71 -4.45
N VAL A 163 7.27 6.14 -4.99
CA VAL A 163 7.17 5.81 -6.42
C VAL A 163 7.29 7.07 -7.28
N SER A 164 6.68 8.18 -6.86
CA SER A 164 6.81 9.46 -7.58
C SER A 164 8.27 9.89 -7.71
N GLU A 165 9.06 9.82 -6.64
CA GLU A 165 10.47 10.19 -6.68
C GLU A 165 11.33 9.18 -7.48
N ILE A 166 11.02 7.89 -7.40
CA ILE A 166 11.65 6.87 -8.24
C ILE A 166 11.38 7.15 -9.73
N VAL A 167 10.13 7.43 -10.11
CA VAL A 167 9.77 7.74 -11.51
C VAL A 167 10.51 8.97 -12.01
N LYS A 168 10.58 10.02 -11.18
CA LYS A 168 11.34 11.26 -11.53
C LYS A 168 12.82 10.97 -11.74
N SER A 169 13.44 10.19 -10.88
CA SER A 169 14.89 9.96 -10.89
C SER A 169 15.35 8.91 -11.93
N THR A 170 14.51 7.95 -12.28
CA THR A 170 14.93 6.78 -13.08
C THR A 170 14.17 6.56 -14.38
N LEU A 171 12.88 6.97 -14.47
CA LEU A 171 12.01 6.69 -15.62
C LEU A 171 11.72 7.92 -16.48
N ASN A 172 12.54 8.98 -16.38
CA ASN A 172 12.36 10.25 -17.10
C ASN A 172 11.01 10.91 -16.82
N SER A 173 10.52 10.82 -15.59
CA SER A 173 9.21 11.34 -15.16
C SER A 173 8.01 10.77 -15.94
N ASP A 174 8.16 9.57 -16.50
CA ASP A 174 7.12 8.91 -17.30
C ASP A 174 6.47 7.75 -16.50
N PRO A 175 5.30 7.96 -15.87
CA PRO A 175 4.62 6.93 -15.09
C PRO A 175 3.99 5.83 -15.96
N GLU A 176 3.82 6.03 -17.27
CA GLU A 176 3.24 5.01 -18.16
C GLU A 176 4.19 3.84 -18.41
N LYS A 177 5.45 3.99 -18.04
CA LYS A 177 6.42 2.89 -18.08
C LYS A 177 6.17 1.85 -16.99
N ILE A 178 5.50 2.21 -15.90
CA ILE A 178 5.27 1.31 -14.77
C ILE A 178 4.33 0.16 -15.19
N ARG A 179 4.70 -1.06 -14.75
CA ARG A 179 3.91 -2.29 -14.92
C ARG A 179 3.46 -2.89 -13.61
N ARG A 180 4.28 -2.78 -12.59
CA ARG A 180 3.97 -3.31 -11.27
C ARG A 180 4.64 -2.48 -10.18
N ILE A 181 3.95 -2.34 -9.06
CA ILE A 181 4.44 -1.66 -7.85
C ILE A 181 4.15 -2.56 -6.67
N GLY A 182 5.15 -2.83 -5.85
CA GLY A 182 4.92 -3.59 -4.62
C GLY A 182 5.73 -3.09 -3.44
N CYS A 183 5.25 -3.41 -2.24
CA CYS A 183 5.96 -3.09 -1.00
C CYS A 183 5.41 -3.82 0.23
N ARG A 184 6.13 -3.69 1.35
CA ARG A 184 5.66 -4.01 2.71
C ARG A 184 5.73 -2.77 3.59
N PHE A 185 4.64 -2.48 4.29
CA PHE A 185 4.61 -1.45 5.34
C PHE A 185 5.11 -2.07 6.65
N SER A 186 6.15 -1.48 7.25
CA SER A 186 6.84 -2.10 8.40
C SER A 186 6.68 -1.32 9.69
N LYS A 187 6.58 0.00 9.62
CA LYS A 187 6.35 0.86 10.78
C LYS A 187 5.39 2.00 10.44
N PRO A 188 4.60 2.48 11.41
CA PRO A 188 3.74 3.64 11.21
C PRO A 188 4.56 4.91 10.96
N VAL A 189 4.02 5.80 10.15
CA VAL A 189 4.55 7.15 9.93
C VAL A 189 3.61 8.15 10.61
N ILE A 190 4.14 8.97 11.49
CA ILE A 190 3.41 10.03 12.20
C ILE A 190 3.95 11.37 11.70
N ALA A 191 3.07 12.23 11.17
CA ALA A 191 3.41 13.57 10.72
C ALA A 191 3.26 14.60 11.84
N PRO A 192 4.06 15.71 11.87
CA PRO A 192 5.08 16.05 10.86
C PRO A 192 6.35 15.21 11.00
N THR A 193 7.00 14.91 9.87
CA THR A 193 8.26 14.14 9.84
C THR A 193 8.94 14.28 8.48
N ASP A 194 10.23 13.93 8.42
CA ASP A 194 10.93 13.76 7.16
C ASP A 194 10.96 12.29 6.77
N LEU A 195 10.82 12.03 5.48
CA LEU A 195 10.99 10.72 4.87
C LEU A 195 12.19 10.74 3.93
N ARG A 196 13.03 9.72 4.02
CA ARG A 196 14.15 9.50 3.11
C ARG A 196 13.85 8.31 2.22
N ILE A 197 13.91 8.50 0.90
CA ILE A 197 13.73 7.46 -0.09
C ILE A 197 15.10 7.01 -0.56
N GLU A 198 15.37 5.73 -0.43
CA GLU A 198 16.62 5.10 -0.84
C GLU A 198 16.34 4.07 -1.93
N MET A 199 17.04 4.21 -3.05
CA MET A 199 17.10 3.19 -4.08
C MET A 199 18.16 2.17 -3.66
N LEU A 200 17.81 0.88 -3.68
CA LEU A 200 18.67 -0.22 -3.24
C LEU A 200 19.52 -0.72 -4.40
N GLU A 201 18.91 -1.51 -5.25
CA GLU A 201 19.53 -2.11 -6.42
C GLU A 201 18.54 -2.02 -7.59
N THR A 202 19.07 -2.00 -8.80
CA THR A 202 18.27 -2.04 -10.01
C THR A 202 18.70 -3.23 -10.84
N GLU A 203 17.74 -4.06 -11.22
CA GLU A 203 17.88 -5.00 -12.31
C GLU A 203 17.39 -4.32 -13.59
N GLU A 204 17.58 -4.94 -14.76
CA GLU A 204 17.23 -4.32 -16.07
C GLU A 204 15.81 -3.72 -16.13
N LYS A 205 14.86 -4.34 -15.43
CA LYS A 205 13.44 -3.91 -15.42
C LYS A 205 12.82 -3.76 -14.02
N VAL A 206 13.63 -3.85 -12.97
CA VAL A 206 13.16 -3.79 -11.59
C VAL A 206 14.01 -2.82 -10.80
N ILE A 207 13.38 -1.78 -10.26
CA ILE A 207 13.99 -0.80 -9.38
C ILE A 207 13.54 -1.12 -7.96
N MET A 208 14.48 -1.43 -7.07
CA MET A 208 14.20 -1.75 -5.67
C MET A 208 14.45 -0.53 -4.79
N PHE A 209 13.62 -0.33 -3.77
CA PHE A 209 13.74 0.83 -2.88
C PHE A 209 13.22 0.55 -1.46
N GLN A 210 13.56 1.44 -0.56
CA GLN A 210 13.01 1.52 0.79
C GLN A 210 12.74 2.96 1.18
N VAL A 211 11.91 3.15 2.23
CA VAL A 211 11.66 4.46 2.82
C VAL A 211 12.00 4.42 4.30
N LEU A 212 12.76 5.40 4.74
CA LEU A 212 13.14 5.58 6.13
C LEU A 212 12.50 6.83 6.72
N SER A 213 12.16 6.76 8.01
CA SER A 213 11.76 7.93 8.77
C SER A 213 12.96 8.81 9.12
N GLN A 214 12.69 10.02 9.62
CA GLN A 214 13.71 10.92 10.16
C GLN A 214 14.62 10.27 11.20
N LYS A 215 14.11 9.28 11.96
CA LYS A 215 14.87 8.53 12.97
C LYS A 215 15.70 7.39 12.40
N GLY A 216 15.65 7.16 11.09
CA GLY A 216 16.33 6.05 10.42
C GLY A 216 15.60 4.71 10.48
N ASP A 217 14.35 4.69 10.99
CA ASP A 217 13.53 3.48 10.95
C ASP A 217 13.03 3.20 9.53
N VAL A 218 13.14 1.97 9.06
CA VAL A 218 12.55 1.55 7.79
C VAL A 218 11.03 1.47 7.96
N VAL A 219 10.31 2.39 7.34
CA VAL A 219 8.83 2.48 7.40
C VAL A 219 8.15 1.76 6.24
N LEU A 220 8.83 1.68 5.09
CA LEU A 220 8.44 0.89 3.93
C LEU A 220 9.67 0.09 3.46
N ARG A 221 9.52 -1.20 3.35
CA ARG A 221 10.57 -2.14 2.92
C ARG A 221 10.11 -2.99 1.75
N ASP A 222 11.04 -3.69 1.15
CA ASP A 222 10.77 -4.56 0.01
C ASP A 222 9.98 -3.82 -1.09
N GLY A 223 10.27 -2.50 -1.26
CA GLY A 223 9.66 -1.66 -2.27
C GLY A 223 10.25 -1.95 -3.65
N PHE A 224 9.41 -2.10 -4.66
CA PHE A 224 9.88 -2.29 -6.03
C PHE A 224 8.93 -1.67 -7.05
N VAL A 225 9.50 -1.30 -8.19
CA VAL A 225 8.81 -0.87 -9.41
C VAL A 225 9.31 -1.73 -10.56
N GLU A 226 8.42 -2.51 -11.17
CA GLU A 226 8.71 -3.15 -12.47
C GLU A 226 8.25 -2.22 -13.59
N HIS A 227 9.08 -2.07 -14.64
CA HIS A 227 8.79 -1.19 -15.76
C HIS A 227 8.99 -1.86 -17.12
N LYS A 228 8.57 -1.18 -18.18
CA LYS A 228 8.71 -1.64 -19.58
C LYS A 228 10.15 -1.80 -20.00
#